data_9c5dd2ee5e05e9a06e02e6b582fc755a
#
_entry.id   9c5dd2ee5e05e9a06e02e6b582fc755a
#
_cell.length_a   1.000
_cell.length_b   1.000
_cell.length_c   1.000
_cell.angle_alpha   90.00
_cell.angle_beta   90.00
_cell.angle_gamma   90.00
#
_symmetry.space_group_name_H-M   'P 1'
#
loop_
_entity.id
_entity.type
_entity.pdbx_description
1 polymer ?
#
loop_
_entity_poly.entity_id
_entity_poly.type
_entity_poly.pdbx_seq_one_letter_code
_entity_poly.pdbx_strand_id
1 'polypeptide(L)'
;MAEATDVVLVGGGIMSATLGVLLKELEPSWEITLIERLEDVALESSNAWNNAGTGHSALCELNYAPLTADGTIDPTRALNIAEQFHISRQFWATLVEEGKLTDRSFINSVPHMSLVMNADHCSYLQKRFDVFKNQKLFEKMEFSTD
;
A
#
# COMPACT_ATOMS: atom_id res chain seq x y z
N MET A 1 -21.34 15.73 32.00
CA MET A 1 -20.28 14.72 32.20
C MET A 1 -19.62 14.57 30.88
N ALA A 2 -18.29 14.57 30.78
CA ALA A 2 -17.63 14.26 29.52
C ALA A 2 -17.98 12.79 29.18
N GLU A 3 -18.42 12.53 27.94
CA GLU A 3 -18.63 11.17 27.46
C GLU A 3 -17.29 10.43 27.52
N ALA A 4 -17.32 9.22 28.05
CA ALA A 4 -16.12 8.40 28.09
C ALA A 4 -15.75 7.95 26.66
N THR A 5 -14.51 8.12 26.30
CA THR A 5 -13.98 7.67 25.01
C THR A 5 -13.14 6.41 25.22
N ASP A 6 -13.39 5.37 24.46
CA ASP A 6 -12.65 4.11 24.55
C ASP A 6 -11.29 4.22 23.84
N VAL A 7 -11.24 4.97 22.73
CA VAL A 7 -10.02 5.16 21.93
C VAL A 7 -9.88 6.60 21.49
N VAL A 8 -8.68 7.14 21.60
CA VAL A 8 -8.30 8.43 21.02
C VAL A 8 -7.30 8.21 19.91
N LEU A 9 -7.65 8.66 18.69
CA LEU A 9 -6.77 8.68 17.52
C LEU A 9 -6.22 10.10 17.33
N VAL A 10 -4.91 10.24 17.25
CA VAL A 10 -4.24 11.55 17.12
C VAL A 10 -3.72 11.70 15.68
N GLY A 11 -4.24 12.71 15.00
CA GLY A 11 -4.00 13.01 13.58
C GLY A 11 -5.07 12.41 12.67
N GLY A 12 -5.62 13.23 11.77
CA GLY A 12 -6.70 12.87 10.83
C GLY A 12 -6.20 12.34 9.48
N GLY A 13 -5.05 11.66 9.44
CA GLY A 13 -4.53 11.05 8.22
C GLY A 13 -5.06 9.64 7.96
N ILE A 14 -4.64 9.04 6.83
CA ILE A 14 -5.08 7.72 6.39
C ILE A 14 -4.85 6.61 7.42
N MET A 15 -3.80 6.69 8.23
CA MET A 15 -3.50 5.68 9.25
C MET A 15 -4.57 5.67 10.34
N SER A 16 -4.91 6.84 10.89
CA SER A 16 -5.98 6.95 11.90
C SER A 16 -7.33 6.61 11.32
N ALA A 17 -7.64 7.05 10.10
CA ALA A 17 -8.89 6.70 9.43
C ALA A 17 -9.03 5.18 9.26
N THR A 18 -8.01 4.51 8.75
CA THR A 18 -8.01 3.05 8.57
C THR A 18 -8.13 2.32 9.92
N LEU A 19 -7.33 2.73 10.91
CA LEU A 19 -7.38 2.12 12.24
C LEU A 19 -8.75 2.32 12.91
N GLY A 20 -9.32 3.52 12.81
CA GLY A 20 -10.63 3.82 13.36
C GLY A 20 -11.73 2.94 12.76
N VAL A 21 -11.72 2.75 11.44
CA VAL A 21 -12.68 1.86 10.76
C VAL A 21 -12.47 0.41 11.21
N LEU A 22 -11.23 -0.10 11.24
CA LEU A 22 -10.94 -1.46 11.71
C LEU A 22 -11.40 -1.68 13.15
N LEU A 23 -11.20 -0.71 14.04
CA LEU A 23 -11.66 -0.80 15.43
C LEU A 23 -13.19 -0.82 15.50
N LYS A 24 -13.89 -0.02 14.72
CA LYS A 24 -15.36 -0.02 14.66
C LYS A 24 -15.93 -1.31 14.06
N GLU A 25 -15.20 -1.99 13.17
CA GLU A 25 -15.59 -3.34 12.69
C GLU A 25 -15.45 -4.41 13.78
N LEU A 26 -14.41 -4.32 14.59
CA LEU A 26 -14.14 -5.30 15.64
C LEU A 26 -14.98 -5.07 16.90
N GLU A 27 -15.16 -3.81 17.27
CA GLU A 27 -15.85 -3.36 18.49
C GLU A 27 -16.83 -2.21 18.16
N PRO A 28 -17.97 -2.50 17.56
CA PRO A 28 -18.94 -1.49 17.12
C PRO A 28 -19.45 -0.56 18.23
N SER A 29 -19.38 -1.01 19.50
CA SER A 29 -19.83 -0.25 20.67
C SER A 29 -18.82 0.81 21.14
N TRP A 30 -17.56 0.72 20.73
CA TRP A 30 -16.54 1.66 21.18
C TRP A 30 -16.78 3.09 20.72
N GLU A 31 -16.61 4.05 21.63
CA GLU A 31 -16.57 5.47 21.32
C GLU A 31 -15.15 5.87 20.91
N ILE A 32 -14.99 6.24 19.63
CA ILE A 32 -13.70 6.62 19.06
C ILE A 32 -13.66 8.12 18.82
N THR A 33 -12.72 8.81 19.46
CA THR A 33 -12.48 10.23 19.26
C THR A 33 -11.24 10.43 18.39
N LEU A 34 -11.39 11.14 17.26
CA LEU A 34 -10.27 11.55 16.43
C LEU A 34 -9.95 13.03 16.69
N ILE A 35 -8.69 13.32 16.97
CA ILE A 35 -8.20 14.67 17.23
C ILE A 35 -7.27 15.06 16.07
N GLU A 36 -7.64 16.11 15.34
CA GLU A 36 -6.81 16.73 14.30
C GLU A 36 -6.47 18.18 14.70
N ARG A 37 -5.22 18.61 14.48
CA ARG A 37 -4.77 19.96 14.81
C ARG A 37 -5.10 20.98 13.72
N LEU A 38 -5.31 20.51 12.50
CA LEU A 38 -5.66 21.34 11.35
C LEU A 38 -7.19 21.48 11.26
N GLU A 39 -7.63 22.35 10.38
CA GLU A 39 -9.05 22.67 10.20
C GLU A 39 -9.87 21.55 9.57
N ASP A 40 -9.22 20.56 8.92
CA ASP A 40 -9.85 19.40 8.34
C ASP A 40 -8.89 18.20 8.33
N VAL A 41 -9.43 17.00 8.04
CA VAL A 41 -8.65 15.78 7.92
C VAL A 41 -7.88 15.72 6.60
N ALA A 42 -6.84 14.89 6.56
CA ALA A 42 -6.03 14.62 5.37
C ALA A 42 -5.35 15.86 4.72
N LEU A 43 -5.09 16.91 5.48
CA LEU A 43 -4.45 18.13 4.96
C LEU A 43 -2.91 18.10 4.93
N GLU A 44 -2.27 17.10 5.54
CA GLU A 44 -0.81 16.94 5.52
C GLU A 44 -0.38 15.80 4.57
N SER A 45 0.31 14.78 5.08
CA SER A 45 0.88 13.68 4.28
C SER A 45 -0.16 12.86 3.52
N SER A 46 -1.40 12.83 3.97
CA SER A 46 -2.52 12.17 3.26
C SER A 46 -3.20 13.06 2.21
N ASN A 47 -2.78 14.31 2.06
CA ASN A 47 -3.27 15.18 1.00
C ASN A 47 -2.76 14.72 -0.36
N ALA A 48 -3.62 14.76 -1.38
CA ALA A 48 -3.29 14.32 -2.74
C ALA A 48 -2.08 15.02 -3.36
N TRP A 49 -1.75 16.25 -2.93
CA TRP A 49 -0.60 17.01 -3.42
C TRP A 49 0.69 16.77 -2.62
N ASN A 50 0.61 16.07 -1.50
CA ASN A 50 1.73 15.83 -0.59
C ASN A 50 2.26 14.40 -0.63
N ASN A 51 1.69 13.53 -1.45
CA ASN A 51 2.15 12.16 -1.64
C ASN A 51 1.94 11.70 -3.10
N ALA A 52 2.55 10.58 -3.46
CA ALA A 52 2.45 10.02 -4.81
C ALA A 52 1.11 9.34 -5.10
N GLY A 53 0.28 9.11 -4.10
CA GLY A 53 -1.02 8.44 -4.22
C GLY A 53 -0.93 7.01 -4.77
N THR A 54 0.21 6.35 -4.61
CA THR A 54 0.41 5.01 -5.17
C THR A 54 0.07 3.92 -4.17
N GLY A 55 -1.01 3.18 -4.47
CA GLY A 55 -1.18 1.85 -3.92
C GLY A 55 -0.40 0.86 -4.80
N HIS A 56 0.65 0.23 -4.27
CA HIS A 56 1.52 -0.61 -5.08
C HIS A 56 1.83 -1.96 -4.44
N SER A 57 1.98 -2.99 -5.28
CA SER A 57 2.37 -4.35 -4.86
C SER A 57 3.90 -4.51 -4.83
N ALA A 58 4.63 -3.56 -4.23
CA ALA A 58 6.09 -3.54 -4.16
C ALA A 58 6.82 -3.47 -5.53
N LEU A 59 6.15 -3.01 -6.58
CA LEU A 59 6.73 -2.94 -7.92
C LEU A 59 7.49 -1.64 -8.17
N CYS A 60 7.02 -0.50 -7.62
CA CYS A 60 7.61 0.82 -7.88
C CYS A 60 8.99 1.00 -7.23
N GLU A 61 9.24 0.33 -6.10
CA GLU A 61 10.46 0.51 -5.33
C GLU A 61 11.42 -0.66 -5.55
N LEU A 62 12.41 -0.47 -6.41
CA LEU A 62 13.39 -1.52 -6.74
C LEU A 62 14.22 -1.96 -5.53
N ASN A 63 14.43 -1.08 -4.55
CA ASN A 63 15.17 -1.37 -3.31
C ASN A 63 14.45 -2.34 -2.37
N TYR A 64 13.21 -2.71 -2.64
CA TYR A 64 12.52 -3.78 -1.90
C TYR A 64 12.98 -5.19 -2.30
N ALA A 65 13.74 -5.30 -3.39
CA ALA A 65 14.34 -6.55 -3.84
C ALA A 65 15.83 -6.31 -4.16
N PRO A 66 16.67 -6.09 -3.14
CA PRO A 66 18.08 -5.75 -3.34
C PRO A 66 18.89 -6.92 -3.90
N LEU A 67 19.96 -6.59 -4.62
CA LEU A 67 21.00 -7.53 -4.97
C LEU A 67 21.85 -7.81 -3.73
N THR A 68 21.99 -9.08 -3.38
CA THR A 68 22.77 -9.54 -2.24
C THR A 68 24.27 -9.67 -2.60
N ALA A 69 25.14 -9.86 -1.61
CA ALA A 69 26.57 -9.96 -1.82
C ALA A 69 26.99 -11.16 -2.69
N ASP A 70 26.19 -12.22 -2.71
CA ASP A 70 26.38 -13.42 -3.55
C ASP A 70 25.81 -13.26 -4.97
N GLY A 71 25.26 -12.08 -5.29
CA GLY A 71 24.74 -11.76 -6.62
C GLY A 71 23.33 -12.28 -6.90
N THR A 72 22.61 -12.71 -5.88
CA THR A 72 21.17 -13.09 -5.98
C THR A 72 20.26 -11.90 -5.62
N ILE A 73 18.97 -12.05 -5.85
CA ILE A 73 17.95 -11.07 -5.44
C ILE A 73 17.25 -11.58 -4.18
N ASP A 74 17.15 -10.74 -3.15
CA ASP A 74 16.31 -11.02 -1.98
C ASP A 74 14.89 -10.47 -2.20
N PRO A 75 13.87 -11.33 -2.40
CA PRO A 75 12.50 -10.90 -2.64
C PRO A 75 11.70 -10.66 -1.36
N THR A 76 12.24 -10.96 -0.19
CA THR A 76 11.48 -11.08 1.07
C THR A 76 10.67 -9.83 1.38
N ARG A 77 11.31 -8.65 1.31
CA ARG A 77 10.64 -7.39 1.62
C ARG A 77 9.54 -7.06 0.59
N ALA A 78 9.82 -7.30 -0.69
CA ALA A 78 8.84 -7.05 -1.75
C ALA A 78 7.62 -7.95 -1.63
N LEU A 79 7.80 -9.24 -1.31
CA LEU A 79 6.71 -10.18 -1.09
C LEU A 79 5.83 -9.75 0.09
N ASN A 80 6.44 -9.41 1.23
CA ASN A 80 5.69 -8.94 2.40
C ASN A 80 4.86 -7.68 2.11
N ILE A 81 5.43 -6.71 1.40
CA ILE A 81 4.72 -5.47 1.02
C ILE A 81 3.59 -5.78 0.03
N ALA A 82 3.81 -6.67 -0.93
CA ALA A 82 2.77 -7.09 -1.86
C ALA A 82 1.59 -7.76 -1.13
N GLU A 83 1.86 -8.66 -0.20
CA GLU A 83 0.83 -9.30 0.63
C GLU A 83 0.03 -8.29 1.44
N GLN A 84 0.70 -7.37 2.14
CA GLN A 84 0.04 -6.30 2.91
C GLN A 84 -0.85 -5.42 2.03
N PHE A 85 -0.38 -5.07 0.84
CA PHE A 85 -1.19 -4.30 -0.10
C PHE A 85 -2.43 -5.07 -0.56
N HIS A 86 -2.32 -6.35 -0.85
CA HIS A 86 -3.46 -7.18 -1.24
C HIS A 86 -4.47 -7.37 -0.10
N ILE A 87 -4.01 -7.49 1.14
CA ILE A 87 -4.88 -7.51 2.33
C ILE A 87 -5.63 -6.18 2.45
N SER A 88 -4.94 -5.05 2.27
CA SER A 88 -5.59 -3.72 2.28
C SER A 88 -6.67 -3.61 1.20
N ARG A 89 -6.41 -4.14 0.00
CA ARG A 89 -7.40 -4.17 -1.08
C ARG A 89 -8.63 -5.02 -0.75
N GLN A 90 -8.44 -6.15 -0.09
CA GLN A 90 -9.57 -6.98 0.38
C GLN A 90 -10.43 -6.22 1.39
N PHE A 91 -9.79 -5.56 2.35
CA PHE A 91 -10.48 -4.73 3.33
C PHE A 91 -11.30 -3.62 2.65
N TRP A 92 -10.71 -2.87 1.71
CA TRP A 92 -11.44 -1.84 0.97
C TRP A 92 -12.60 -2.42 0.14
N ALA A 93 -12.42 -3.59 -0.47
CA ALA A 93 -13.48 -4.26 -1.21
C ALA A 93 -14.66 -4.60 -0.29
N THR A 94 -14.40 -5.12 0.90
CA THR A 94 -15.42 -5.39 1.92
C THR A 94 -16.18 -4.11 2.30
N LEU A 95 -15.46 -3.01 2.56
CA LEU A 95 -16.12 -1.73 2.89
C LEU A 95 -17.01 -1.19 1.77
N VAL A 96 -16.63 -1.41 0.52
CA VAL A 96 -17.48 -1.06 -0.63
C VAL A 96 -18.70 -1.98 -0.72
N GLU A 97 -18.53 -3.28 -0.57
CA GLU A 97 -19.61 -4.27 -0.59
C GLU A 97 -20.64 -4.04 0.52
N GLU A 98 -20.19 -3.59 1.68
CA GLU A 98 -21.04 -3.25 2.83
C GLU A 98 -21.63 -1.82 2.75
N GLY A 99 -21.32 -1.07 1.70
CA GLY A 99 -21.80 0.31 1.51
C GLY A 99 -21.19 1.35 2.44
N LYS A 100 -20.08 1.03 3.13
CA LYS A 100 -19.34 1.94 4.01
C LYS A 100 -18.44 2.89 3.21
N LEU A 101 -17.99 2.46 2.03
CA LEU A 101 -17.41 3.32 1.00
C LEU A 101 -18.37 3.39 -0.17
N THR A 102 -18.53 4.58 -0.74
CA THR A 102 -19.52 4.84 -1.80
C THR A 102 -19.27 4.01 -3.05
N ASP A 103 -18.01 3.91 -3.45
CA ASP A 103 -17.57 3.16 -4.63
C ASP A 103 -16.05 2.92 -4.58
N ARG A 104 -15.50 2.39 -5.67
CA ARG A 104 -14.07 2.09 -5.82
C ARG A 104 -13.27 3.15 -6.59
N SER A 105 -13.81 4.34 -6.82
CA SER A 105 -13.15 5.39 -7.63
C SER A 105 -11.86 5.94 -7.01
N PHE A 106 -11.66 5.70 -5.72
CA PHE A 106 -10.43 6.09 -5.01
C PHE A 106 -9.19 5.26 -5.40
N ILE A 107 -9.35 4.13 -6.11
CA ILE A 107 -8.24 3.26 -6.56
C ILE A 107 -8.40 2.90 -8.03
N ASN A 108 -7.39 3.21 -8.84
CA ASN A 108 -7.38 2.96 -10.27
C ASN A 108 -6.17 2.11 -10.64
N SER A 109 -6.37 1.06 -11.43
CA SER A 109 -5.28 0.23 -11.92
C SER A 109 -4.56 0.95 -13.06
N VAL A 110 -3.26 1.12 -12.91
CA VAL A 110 -2.38 1.68 -13.93
C VAL A 110 -1.20 0.74 -14.18
N PRO A 111 -0.69 0.65 -15.43
CA PRO A 111 0.53 -0.10 -15.70
C PRO A 111 1.71 0.52 -14.96
N HIS A 112 2.58 -0.32 -14.39
CA HIS A 112 3.87 0.11 -13.87
C HIS A 112 4.99 -0.42 -14.76
N MET A 113 5.96 0.43 -15.09
CA MET A 113 7.11 0.07 -15.90
C MET A 113 8.39 0.63 -15.28
N SER A 114 9.44 -0.20 -15.25
CA SER A 114 10.80 0.22 -14.92
C SER A 114 11.65 0.13 -16.19
N LEU A 115 12.18 1.26 -16.64
CA LEU A 115 13.08 1.35 -17.78
C LEU A 115 14.51 1.61 -17.31
N VAL A 116 15.46 0.86 -17.85
CA VAL A 116 16.89 1.02 -17.58
C VAL A 116 17.68 0.97 -18.88
N MET A 117 18.85 1.61 -18.91
CA MET A 117 19.61 1.81 -20.15
C MET A 117 21.05 1.29 -20.11
N ASN A 118 21.52 0.76 -18.97
CA ASN A 118 22.88 0.21 -18.86
C ASN A 118 22.86 -1.28 -18.54
N ALA A 119 23.94 -1.97 -18.88
CA ALA A 119 24.05 -3.42 -18.78
C ALA A 119 23.88 -3.94 -17.34
N ASP A 120 24.40 -3.24 -16.34
CA ASP A 120 24.32 -3.66 -14.94
C ASP A 120 22.88 -3.59 -14.42
N HIS A 121 22.17 -2.51 -14.75
CA HIS A 121 20.77 -2.36 -14.39
C HIS A 121 19.86 -3.32 -15.17
N CYS A 122 20.16 -3.59 -16.46
CA CYS A 122 19.45 -4.63 -17.21
C CYS A 122 19.63 -6.00 -16.58
N SER A 123 20.86 -6.35 -16.19
CA SER A 123 21.17 -7.59 -15.50
C SER A 123 20.42 -7.70 -14.17
N TYR A 124 20.36 -6.62 -13.39
CA TYR A 124 19.59 -6.57 -12.15
C TYR A 124 18.09 -6.81 -12.40
N LEU A 125 17.49 -6.10 -13.37
CA LEU A 125 16.05 -6.28 -13.67
C LEU A 125 15.73 -7.67 -14.19
N GLN A 126 16.63 -8.28 -14.99
CA GLN A 126 16.47 -9.67 -15.42
C GLN A 126 16.47 -10.63 -14.24
N LYS A 127 17.44 -10.52 -13.35
CA LYS A 127 17.51 -11.36 -12.13
C LYS A 127 16.27 -11.17 -11.26
N ARG A 128 15.82 -9.91 -11.09
CA ARG A 128 14.61 -9.59 -10.36
C ARG A 128 13.38 -10.25 -10.99
N PHE A 129 13.21 -10.15 -12.30
CA PHE A 129 12.14 -10.82 -13.04
C PHE A 129 12.19 -12.33 -12.84
N ASP A 130 13.38 -12.97 -12.96
CA ASP A 130 13.53 -14.41 -12.81
C ASP A 130 13.12 -14.92 -11.43
N VAL A 131 13.32 -14.13 -10.38
CA VAL A 131 12.87 -14.46 -9.03
C VAL A 131 11.34 -14.30 -8.89
N PHE A 132 10.77 -13.22 -9.46
CA PHE A 132 9.36 -12.90 -9.25
C PHE A 132 8.39 -13.62 -10.20
N LYS A 133 8.79 -13.95 -11.43
CA LYS A 133 7.91 -14.55 -12.46
C LYS A 133 7.17 -15.83 -12.00
N ASN A 134 7.74 -16.56 -11.04
CA ASN A 134 7.15 -17.78 -10.49
C ASN A 134 6.32 -17.53 -9.21
N GLN A 135 6.25 -16.27 -8.75
CA GLN A 135 5.44 -15.90 -7.60
C GLN A 135 4.05 -15.48 -8.05
N LYS A 136 3.02 -16.08 -7.50
CA LYS A 136 1.63 -15.83 -7.88
C LYS A 136 1.24 -14.35 -7.83
N LEU A 137 1.79 -13.60 -6.88
CA LEU A 137 1.54 -12.15 -6.73
C LEU A 137 2.09 -11.32 -7.90
N PHE A 138 3.03 -11.87 -8.68
CA PHE A 138 3.72 -11.20 -9.78
C PHE A 138 3.57 -11.94 -11.12
N GLU A 139 2.60 -12.85 -11.26
CA GLU A 139 2.40 -13.69 -12.45
C GLU A 139 2.21 -12.91 -13.77
N LYS A 140 1.81 -11.63 -13.67
CA LYS A 140 1.62 -10.73 -14.82
C LYS A 140 2.82 -9.84 -15.10
N MET A 141 3.94 -10.05 -14.39
CA MET A 141 5.16 -9.30 -14.65
C MET A 141 5.77 -9.76 -15.98
N GLU A 142 6.18 -8.80 -16.78
CA GLU A 142 6.84 -9.02 -18.07
C GLU A 142 8.24 -8.39 -18.07
N PHE A 143 9.14 -8.93 -18.88
CA PHE A 143 10.46 -8.38 -19.09
C PHE A 143 10.74 -8.37 -20.60
N SER A 144 11.21 -7.22 -21.12
CA SER A 144 11.64 -7.06 -22.52
C SER A 144 13.01 -6.41 -22.57
N THR A 145 13.75 -6.71 -23.63
CA THR A 145 15.04 -6.10 -23.95
C THR A 145 14.96 -5.24 -25.22
N ASP A 146 13.77 -5.09 -25.80
CA ASP A 146 13.51 -4.35 -27.03
C ASP A 146 13.15 -2.89 -26.74
#